data_60cde78b44fa002ac6a02c3aa2c0f8eb
#
_entry.id   60cde78b44fa002ac6a02c3aa2c0f8eb
#
_cell.length_a   1.000
_cell.length_b   1.000
_cell.length_c   1.000
_cell.angle_alpha   90.00
_cell.angle_beta   90.00
_cell.angle_gamma   90.00
#
_symmetry.space_group_name_H-M   'P 1'
#
loop_
_entity.id
_entity.type
_entity.pdbx_description
1 polymer ?
#
loop_
_entity_poly.entity_id
_entity_poly.type
_entity_poly.pdbx_seq_one_letter_code
_entity_poly.pdbx_strand_id
1 'polypeptide(L)'
;MSQFSNNWDNKKGPGLGDKLMGRFNNPGPLKPRLDQATRQIQTVMAKLDTAVLKLRDRDTYLFNKIVASVQKRDNQRASMFANELAELRKMSKMVTQSKLALEQIVLRLNTVTELGEVVLTLAPATSVVRNLREGLAGVMPEAEGEMSEISGLLSGILVDAGSVTGTSLNFETANEEAERALAEAAAVAESRMKDKFPDIPQSIPDSNEMEMA
;
A
#
# COMPACT_ATOMS: atom_id res chain seq x y z
N MET A 1 20.03 43.46 62.88
CA MET A 1 20.91 43.36 61.72
C MET A 1 20.67 42.05 61.03
N SER A 2 20.37 42.21 59.78
CA SER A 2 20.33 41.26 58.63
C SER A 2 19.26 40.19 58.62
N GLN A 3 18.11 40.57 58.10
CA GLN A 3 17.10 39.70 57.50
C GLN A 3 17.12 39.74 55.97
N PHE A 4 18.30 39.66 55.33
CA PHE A 4 18.41 39.81 53.89
C PHE A 4 18.90 38.56 53.15
N SER A 5 18.97 37.39 53.81
CA SER A 5 19.58 36.22 53.19
C SER A 5 18.61 35.04 52.89
N ASN A 6 17.32 35.16 53.11
CA ASN A 6 16.40 34.01 52.98
C ASN A 6 15.43 34.06 51.77
N ASN A 7 15.67 34.87 50.76
CA ASN A 7 14.73 34.97 49.67
C ASN A 7 15.35 34.63 48.29
N TRP A 8 16.41 33.81 48.27
CA TRP A 8 17.02 33.36 47.01
C TRP A 8 16.93 31.85 46.79
N ASP A 9 16.02 31.15 47.40
CA ASP A 9 15.63 29.80 47.06
C ASP A 9 14.43 29.85 46.12
N ASN A 10 14.70 30.11 44.85
CA ASN A 10 14.49 29.22 43.75
C ASN A 10 13.06 28.67 43.53
N LYS A 11 12.17 29.52 43.10
CA LYS A 11 11.13 29.04 42.16
C LYS A 11 11.68 29.13 40.76
N LYS A 12 12.52 28.18 40.37
CA LYS A 12 12.73 27.86 38.94
C LYS A 12 11.42 27.28 38.43
N GLY A 13 10.52 28.14 38.03
CA GLY A 13 9.49 27.75 37.09
C GLY A 13 10.16 27.17 35.82
N PRO A 14 9.53 26.22 35.11
CA PRO A 14 10.12 25.65 33.94
C PRO A 14 10.55 26.76 32.96
N GLY A 15 11.83 26.76 32.63
CA GLY A 15 12.45 27.80 31.78
C GLY A 15 11.71 27.91 30.44
N LEU A 16 11.71 29.11 29.87
CA LEU A 16 11.16 29.33 28.51
C LEU A 16 11.72 28.32 27.50
N GLY A 17 12.96 27.83 27.71
CA GLY A 17 13.59 26.75 26.93
C GLY A 17 12.90 25.41 27.11
N ASP A 18 12.52 25.03 28.35
CA ASP A 18 11.79 23.78 28.60
C ASP A 18 10.36 23.81 28.05
N LYS A 19 9.71 24.98 28.03
CA LYS A 19 8.40 25.17 27.43
C LYS A 19 8.47 25.13 25.89
N LEU A 20 9.55 25.60 25.30
CA LEU A 20 9.78 25.51 23.84
C LEU A 20 10.20 24.10 23.43
N MET A 21 11.11 23.45 24.15
CA MET A 21 11.47 22.05 23.89
C MET A 21 10.31 21.08 24.11
N GLY A 22 9.49 21.28 25.16
CA GLY A 22 8.28 20.48 25.38
C GLY A 22 7.21 20.65 24.31
N ARG A 23 7.21 21.77 23.58
CA ARG A 23 6.29 21.99 22.46
C ARG A 23 6.77 21.32 21.16
N PHE A 24 8.07 21.15 20.99
CA PHE A 24 8.67 20.42 19.86
C PHE A 24 8.72 18.90 20.10
N ASN A 25 8.63 18.45 21.37
CA ASN A 25 8.80 17.05 21.74
C ASN A 25 7.50 16.41 22.30
N ASN A 26 6.35 17.06 22.12
CA ASN A 26 5.08 16.45 22.47
C ASN A 26 4.44 15.91 21.17
N PRO A 27 4.65 14.62 20.84
CA PRO A 27 3.94 14.01 19.74
C PRO A 27 2.45 14.17 20.05
N GLY A 28 1.73 14.86 19.18
CA GLY A 28 0.28 15.04 19.35
C GLY A 28 -0.40 13.69 19.59
N PRO A 29 -1.64 13.66 20.10
CA PRO A 29 -2.30 12.43 20.47
C PRO A 29 -2.24 11.41 19.32
N LEU A 30 -1.73 10.23 19.61
CA LEU A 30 -1.38 9.19 18.65
C LEU A 30 -2.61 8.73 17.83
N LYS A 31 -3.76 8.61 18.50
CA LYS A 31 -5.01 8.15 17.90
C LYS A 31 -5.47 8.99 16.69
N PRO A 32 -5.55 10.33 16.76
CA PRO A 32 -5.91 11.14 15.59
C PRO A 32 -4.98 10.98 14.40
N ARG A 33 -3.69 10.72 14.62
CA ARG A 33 -2.71 10.48 13.55
C ARG A 33 -2.91 9.12 12.91
N LEU A 34 -3.21 8.08 13.70
CA LEU A 34 -3.59 6.75 13.18
C LEU A 34 -4.88 6.82 12.38
N ASP A 35 -5.89 7.54 12.89
CA ASP A 35 -7.15 7.76 12.18
C ASP A 35 -6.92 8.53 10.86
N GLN A 36 -5.99 9.47 10.85
CA GLN A 36 -5.61 10.19 9.64
C GLN A 36 -4.94 9.24 8.62
N ALA A 37 -3.97 8.42 9.05
CA ALA A 37 -3.32 7.44 8.20
C ALA A 37 -4.34 6.45 7.62
N THR A 38 -5.24 5.94 8.44
CA THR A 38 -6.32 5.03 8.01
C THR A 38 -7.20 5.67 6.95
N ARG A 39 -7.62 6.93 7.13
CA ARG A 39 -8.42 7.64 6.11
C ARG A 39 -7.68 7.86 4.80
N GLN A 40 -6.39 8.20 4.85
CA GLN A 40 -5.58 8.36 3.65
C GLN A 40 -5.45 7.02 2.90
N ILE A 41 -5.17 5.92 3.62
CA ILE A 41 -5.13 4.57 3.03
C ILE A 41 -6.48 4.24 2.37
N GLN A 42 -7.61 4.49 3.02
CA GLN A 42 -8.94 4.25 2.46
C GLN A 42 -9.20 5.06 1.19
N THR A 43 -8.70 6.30 1.13
CA THR A 43 -8.79 7.14 -0.08
C THR A 43 -8.01 6.51 -1.23
N VAL A 44 -6.79 6.04 -0.99
CA VAL A 44 -5.99 5.34 -2.01
C VAL A 44 -6.71 4.05 -2.44
N MET A 45 -7.24 3.27 -1.52
CA MET A 45 -8.00 2.04 -1.83
C MET A 45 -9.19 2.32 -2.76
N ALA A 46 -9.93 3.41 -2.55
CA ALA A 46 -11.04 3.80 -3.45
C ALA A 46 -10.55 4.15 -4.87
N LYS A 47 -9.36 4.76 -4.99
CA LYS A 47 -8.73 5.01 -6.29
C LYS A 47 -8.29 3.71 -6.97
N LEU A 48 -7.71 2.77 -6.21
CA LEU A 48 -7.35 1.45 -6.73
C LEU A 48 -8.60 0.68 -7.20
N ASP A 49 -9.72 0.76 -6.48
CA ASP A 49 -10.99 0.17 -6.94
C ASP A 49 -11.44 0.74 -8.29
N THR A 50 -11.38 2.06 -8.43
CA THR A 50 -11.71 2.73 -9.69
C THR A 50 -10.78 2.26 -10.82
N ALA A 51 -9.47 2.09 -10.52
CA ALA A 51 -8.51 1.58 -11.49
C ALA A 51 -8.81 0.13 -11.90
N VAL A 52 -9.15 -0.74 -10.94
CA VAL A 52 -9.55 -2.13 -11.23
C VAL A 52 -10.76 -2.18 -12.16
N LEU A 53 -11.77 -1.33 -11.95
CA LEU A 53 -12.93 -1.26 -12.83
C LEU A 53 -12.54 -0.84 -14.26
N LYS A 54 -11.73 0.19 -14.42
CA LYS A 54 -11.24 0.64 -15.74
C LYS A 54 -10.42 -0.45 -16.45
N LEU A 55 -9.55 -1.15 -15.70
CA LEU A 55 -8.75 -2.24 -16.25
C LEU A 55 -9.64 -3.41 -16.69
N ARG A 56 -10.71 -3.73 -15.96
CA ARG A 56 -11.70 -4.75 -16.33
C ARG A 56 -12.46 -4.40 -17.61
N ASP A 57 -12.90 -3.16 -17.74
CA ASP A 57 -13.58 -2.70 -18.96
C ASP A 57 -12.63 -2.82 -20.16
N ARG A 58 -11.34 -2.47 -19.98
CA ARG A 58 -10.34 -2.60 -21.03
C ARG A 58 -10.04 -4.06 -21.35
N ASP A 59 -9.99 -4.96 -20.36
CA ASP A 59 -9.86 -6.40 -20.57
C ASP A 59 -10.98 -6.93 -21.49
N THR A 60 -12.22 -6.63 -21.15
CA THR A 60 -13.39 -7.03 -21.93
C THR A 60 -13.30 -6.51 -23.38
N TYR A 61 -12.87 -5.26 -23.55
CA TYR A 61 -12.69 -4.68 -24.86
C TYR A 61 -11.63 -5.42 -25.67
N LEU A 62 -10.43 -5.66 -25.10
CA LEU A 62 -9.34 -6.37 -25.77
C LEU A 62 -9.71 -7.81 -26.07
N PHE A 63 -10.37 -8.51 -25.14
CA PHE A 63 -10.85 -9.86 -25.35
C PHE A 63 -11.78 -9.95 -26.57
N ASN A 64 -12.74 -9.05 -26.68
CA ASN A 64 -13.66 -9.00 -27.83
C ASN A 64 -12.91 -8.70 -29.13
N LYS A 65 -11.83 -7.89 -29.08
CA LYS A 65 -10.98 -7.64 -30.25
C LYS A 65 -10.20 -8.88 -30.68
N ILE A 66 -9.71 -9.67 -29.72
CA ILE A 66 -9.06 -10.95 -30.00
C ILE A 66 -10.06 -11.88 -30.71
N VAL A 67 -11.24 -12.09 -30.14
CA VAL A 67 -12.29 -12.96 -30.71
C VAL A 67 -12.64 -12.52 -32.13
N ALA A 68 -12.87 -11.23 -32.35
CA ALA A 68 -13.18 -10.69 -33.68
C ALA A 68 -12.03 -10.88 -34.71
N SER A 69 -10.78 -10.80 -34.24
CA SER A 69 -9.60 -11.01 -35.12
C SER A 69 -9.45 -12.49 -35.49
N VAL A 70 -9.64 -13.40 -34.53
CA VAL A 70 -9.64 -14.86 -34.77
C VAL A 70 -10.74 -15.26 -35.76
N GLN A 71 -11.96 -14.73 -35.61
CA GLN A 71 -13.06 -14.99 -36.55
C GLN A 71 -12.75 -14.55 -37.97
N LYS A 72 -11.98 -13.47 -38.13
CA LYS A 72 -11.53 -12.95 -39.43
C LYS A 72 -10.24 -13.65 -39.95
N ARG A 73 -9.71 -14.63 -39.22
CA ARG A 73 -8.43 -15.29 -39.49
C ARG A 73 -7.24 -14.33 -39.54
N ASP A 74 -7.32 -13.18 -38.85
CA ASP A 74 -6.25 -12.21 -38.71
C ASP A 74 -5.41 -12.53 -37.47
N ASN A 75 -4.56 -13.55 -37.61
CA ASN A 75 -3.74 -14.07 -36.51
C ASN A 75 -2.74 -13.03 -36.00
N GLN A 76 -2.25 -12.14 -36.86
CA GLN A 76 -1.30 -11.11 -36.45
C GLN A 76 -1.93 -10.10 -35.49
N ARG A 77 -3.13 -9.63 -35.82
CA ARG A 77 -3.88 -8.73 -34.90
C ARG A 77 -4.33 -9.44 -33.64
N ALA A 78 -4.76 -10.70 -33.74
CA ALA A 78 -5.13 -11.48 -32.57
C ALA A 78 -3.96 -11.58 -31.58
N SER A 79 -2.75 -11.92 -32.06
CA SER A 79 -1.54 -12.00 -31.23
C SER A 79 -1.16 -10.64 -30.61
N MET A 80 -1.28 -9.55 -31.36
CA MET A 80 -1.00 -8.21 -30.86
C MET A 80 -1.93 -7.85 -29.69
N PHE A 81 -3.25 -8.04 -29.84
CA PHE A 81 -4.22 -7.79 -28.78
C PHE A 81 -4.07 -8.75 -27.59
N ALA A 82 -3.67 -10.01 -27.82
CA ALA A 82 -3.41 -10.97 -26.76
C ALA A 82 -2.22 -10.54 -25.89
N ASN A 83 -1.15 -10.03 -26.49
CA ASN A 83 -0.01 -9.50 -25.75
C ASN A 83 -0.40 -8.26 -24.93
N GLU A 84 -1.18 -7.32 -25.51
CA GLU A 84 -1.70 -6.16 -24.78
C GLU A 84 -2.61 -6.60 -23.60
N LEU A 85 -3.45 -7.61 -23.82
CA LEU A 85 -4.32 -8.17 -22.78
C LEU A 85 -3.51 -8.81 -21.65
N ALA A 86 -2.44 -9.53 -21.96
CA ALA A 86 -1.57 -10.14 -20.96
C ALA A 86 -0.92 -9.09 -20.07
N GLU A 87 -0.39 -8.00 -20.63
CA GLU A 87 0.19 -6.89 -19.86
C GLU A 87 -0.87 -6.18 -19.00
N LEU A 88 -2.06 -5.94 -19.55
CA LEU A 88 -3.17 -5.34 -18.81
C LEU A 88 -3.56 -6.21 -17.60
N ARG A 89 -3.59 -7.54 -17.76
CA ARG A 89 -3.89 -8.47 -16.67
C ARG A 89 -2.82 -8.49 -15.58
N LYS A 90 -1.54 -8.34 -15.94
CA LYS A 90 -0.46 -8.15 -14.96
C LYS A 90 -0.68 -6.87 -14.14
N MET A 91 -1.02 -5.75 -14.79
CA MET A 91 -1.34 -4.51 -14.10
C MET A 91 -2.56 -4.66 -13.17
N SER A 92 -3.62 -5.31 -13.65
CA SER A 92 -4.82 -5.56 -12.85
C SER A 92 -4.53 -6.43 -11.62
N LYS A 93 -3.68 -7.46 -11.75
CA LYS A 93 -3.22 -8.29 -10.63
C LYS A 93 -2.48 -7.44 -9.60
N MET A 94 -1.55 -6.59 -10.02
CA MET A 94 -0.75 -5.72 -9.15
C MET A 94 -1.63 -4.73 -8.38
N VAL A 95 -2.57 -4.05 -9.07
CA VAL A 95 -3.51 -3.11 -8.42
C VAL A 95 -4.41 -3.81 -7.41
N THR A 96 -4.92 -5.01 -7.75
CA THR A 96 -5.76 -5.81 -6.84
C THR A 96 -4.97 -6.27 -5.62
N GLN A 97 -3.73 -6.74 -5.80
CA GLN A 97 -2.83 -7.12 -4.72
C GLN A 97 -2.55 -5.94 -3.78
N SER A 98 -2.25 -4.77 -4.36
CA SER A 98 -1.98 -3.55 -3.58
C SER A 98 -3.19 -3.16 -2.73
N LYS A 99 -4.40 -3.21 -3.28
CA LYS A 99 -5.63 -2.95 -2.53
C LYS A 99 -5.79 -3.91 -1.35
N LEU A 100 -5.62 -5.22 -1.57
CA LEU A 100 -5.75 -6.23 -0.53
C LEU A 100 -4.73 -6.06 0.60
N ALA A 101 -3.48 -5.71 0.26
CA ALA A 101 -2.47 -5.43 1.26
C ALA A 101 -2.81 -4.18 2.09
N LEU A 102 -3.34 -3.13 1.46
CA LEU A 102 -3.83 -1.94 2.18
C LEU A 102 -5.04 -2.24 3.07
N GLU A 103 -5.96 -3.12 2.63
CA GLU A 103 -7.08 -3.60 3.46
C GLU A 103 -6.57 -4.26 4.76
N GLN A 104 -5.55 -5.13 4.65
CA GLN A 104 -4.93 -5.77 5.81
C GLN A 104 -4.30 -4.75 6.76
N ILE A 105 -3.61 -3.72 6.22
CA ILE A 105 -3.04 -2.65 7.03
C ILE A 105 -4.15 -1.91 7.80
N VAL A 106 -5.23 -1.51 7.12
CA VAL A 106 -6.37 -0.82 7.76
C VAL A 106 -6.97 -1.67 8.88
N LEU A 107 -7.18 -2.97 8.66
CA LEU A 107 -7.68 -3.88 9.68
C LEU A 107 -6.76 -3.91 10.91
N ARG A 108 -5.44 -4.03 10.71
CA ARG A 108 -4.46 -4.04 11.80
C ARG A 108 -4.42 -2.69 12.54
N LEU A 109 -4.44 -1.55 11.83
CA LEU A 109 -4.44 -0.22 12.44
C LEU A 109 -5.67 0.01 13.32
N ASN A 110 -6.83 -0.52 12.92
CA ASN A 110 -8.07 -0.41 13.69
C ASN A 110 -8.08 -1.26 14.98
N THR A 111 -7.22 -2.26 15.11
CA THR A 111 -7.11 -3.12 16.31
C THR A 111 -6.12 -2.59 17.33
N VAL A 112 -5.31 -1.59 17.00
CA VAL A 112 -4.32 -1.02 17.88
C VAL A 112 -5.00 -0.19 18.99
N THR A 113 -4.85 -0.62 20.23
CA THR A 113 -5.41 0.05 21.40
C THR A 113 -4.35 0.60 22.33
N GLU A 114 -3.17 0.00 22.37
CA GLU A 114 -2.09 0.33 23.29
C GLU A 114 -0.83 0.83 22.57
N LEU A 115 -0.07 1.68 23.24
CA LEU A 115 1.13 2.32 22.68
C LEU A 115 2.20 1.30 22.26
N GLY A 116 2.36 0.19 23.00
CA GLY A 116 3.30 -0.88 22.70
C GLY A 116 2.94 -1.65 21.41
N GLU A 117 1.65 -1.83 21.14
CA GLU A 117 1.16 -2.49 19.94
C GLU A 117 1.37 -1.64 18.68
N VAL A 118 1.39 -0.30 18.84
CA VAL A 118 1.61 0.63 17.71
C VAL A 118 2.91 0.31 16.99
N VAL A 119 4.00 0.15 17.74
CA VAL A 119 5.33 -0.11 17.15
C VAL A 119 5.34 -1.42 16.37
N LEU A 120 4.79 -2.49 16.96
CA LEU A 120 4.74 -3.82 16.33
C LEU A 120 3.86 -3.83 15.07
N THR A 121 2.78 -3.06 15.07
CA THR A 121 1.84 -3.01 13.94
C THR A 121 2.31 -2.10 12.82
N LEU A 122 2.91 -0.93 13.15
CA LEU A 122 3.29 0.07 12.16
C LEU A 122 4.58 -0.26 11.42
N ALA A 123 5.52 -0.97 12.04
CA ALA A 123 6.78 -1.31 11.39
C ALA A 123 6.54 -2.15 10.10
N PRO A 124 5.81 -3.29 10.14
CA PRO A 124 5.48 -4.02 8.93
C PRO A 124 4.56 -3.24 7.99
N ALA A 125 3.59 -2.48 8.50
CA ALA A 125 2.71 -1.66 7.67
C ALA A 125 3.49 -0.62 6.83
N THR A 126 4.48 0.04 7.43
CA THR A 126 5.35 1.00 6.72
C THR A 126 6.15 0.33 5.62
N SER A 127 6.68 -0.88 5.86
CA SER A 127 7.40 -1.67 4.85
C SER A 127 6.49 -2.09 3.69
N VAL A 128 5.27 -2.57 3.98
CA VAL A 128 4.27 -2.88 2.96
C VAL A 128 3.97 -1.67 2.09
N VAL A 129 3.66 -0.51 2.70
CA VAL A 129 3.33 0.73 1.96
C VAL A 129 4.48 1.15 1.05
N ARG A 130 5.74 1.00 1.50
CA ARG A 130 6.92 1.31 0.69
C ARG A 130 7.03 0.39 -0.54
N ASN A 131 6.88 -0.92 -0.35
CA ASN A 131 6.93 -1.90 -1.43
C ASN A 131 5.80 -1.69 -2.45
N LEU A 132 4.58 -1.37 -1.96
CA LEU A 132 3.45 -1.06 -2.83
C LEU A 132 3.66 0.21 -3.64
N ARG A 133 4.27 1.25 -3.05
CA ARG A 133 4.62 2.48 -3.77
C ARG A 133 5.51 2.18 -4.97
N GLU A 134 6.58 1.40 -4.75
CA GLU A 134 7.50 1.00 -5.83
C GLU A 134 6.79 0.19 -6.92
N GLY A 135 5.92 -0.75 -6.54
CA GLY A 135 5.14 -1.55 -7.48
C GLY A 135 4.11 -0.73 -8.28
N LEU A 136 3.47 0.26 -7.66
CA LEU A 136 2.44 1.08 -8.30
C LEU A 136 2.99 2.22 -9.16
N ALA A 137 4.24 2.65 -8.97
CA ALA A 137 4.83 3.79 -9.69
C ALA A 137 4.72 3.67 -11.22
N GLY A 138 4.88 2.45 -11.77
CA GLY A 138 4.75 2.19 -13.20
C GLY A 138 3.32 2.03 -13.71
N VAL A 139 2.34 1.81 -12.84
CA VAL A 139 0.95 1.49 -13.20
C VAL A 139 0.01 2.64 -12.88
N MET A 140 0.23 3.30 -11.74
CA MET A 140 -0.58 4.40 -11.23
C MET A 140 0.31 5.49 -10.61
N PRO A 141 0.96 6.34 -11.42
CA PRO A 141 1.84 7.39 -10.90
C PRO A 141 1.12 8.35 -9.92
N GLU A 142 -0.18 8.56 -10.10
CA GLU A 142 -1.00 9.40 -9.22
C GLU A 142 -1.07 8.85 -7.78
N ALA A 143 -1.02 7.53 -7.61
CA ALA A 143 -1.03 6.90 -6.29
C ALA A 143 0.33 6.96 -5.59
N GLU A 144 1.44 7.16 -6.31
CA GLU A 144 2.79 7.18 -5.75
C GLU A 144 2.96 8.30 -4.72
N GLY A 145 2.51 9.52 -5.04
CA GLY A 145 2.59 10.67 -4.14
C GLY A 145 1.84 10.43 -2.84
N GLU A 146 0.61 9.91 -2.93
CA GLU A 146 -0.22 9.61 -1.77
C GLU A 146 0.38 8.47 -0.91
N MET A 147 0.92 7.43 -1.54
CA MET A 147 1.63 6.36 -0.83
C MET A 147 2.88 6.88 -0.12
N SER A 148 3.58 7.85 -0.70
CA SER A 148 4.72 8.52 -0.07
C SER A 148 4.29 9.30 1.19
N GLU A 149 3.18 10.04 1.12
CA GLU A 149 2.61 10.76 2.27
C GLU A 149 2.19 9.79 3.38
N ILE A 150 1.50 8.69 3.05
CA ILE A 150 1.12 7.65 4.00
C ILE A 150 2.36 7.04 4.66
N SER A 151 3.38 6.70 3.87
CA SER A 151 4.64 6.15 4.40
C SER A 151 5.32 7.13 5.36
N GLY A 152 5.36 8.42 5.02
CA GLY A 152 5.88 9.47 5.89
C GLY A 152 5.11 9.61 7.20
N LEU A 153 3.77 9.57 7.12
CA LEU A 153 2.90 9.67 8.29
C LEU A 153 3.07 8.45 9.22
N LEU A 154 3.06 7.23 8.67
CA LEU A 154 3.27 5.99 9.44
C LEU A 154 4.66 5.95 10.08
N SER A 155 5.70 6.35 9.34
CA SER A 155 7.08 6.44 9.85
C SER A 155 7.18 7.46 10.99
N GLY A 156 6.55 8.62 10.87
CA GLY A 156 6.52 9.63 11.93
C GLY A 156 5.83 9.12 13.20
N ILE A 157 4.71 8.43 13.07
CA ILE A 157 4.01 7.80 14.21
C ILE A 157 4.90 6.73 14.85
N LEU A 158 5.57 5.92 14.04
CA LEU A 158 6.45 4.85 14.51
C LEU A 158 7.65 5.37 15.32
N VAL A 159 8.29 6.44 14.85
CA VAL A 159 9.40 7.09 15.55
C VAL A 159 8.94 7.67 16.89
N ASP A 160 7.80 8.36 16.91
CA ASP A 160 7.24 8.95 18.12
C ASP A 160 6.85 7.86 19.14
N ALA A 161 6.17 6.81 18.71
CA ALA A 161 5.81 5.68 19.55
C ALA A 161 7.03 4.94 20.10
N GLY A 162 8.03 4.68 19.26
CA GLY A 162 9.29 4.03 19.64
C GLY A 162 10.08 4.85 20.65
N SER A 163 10.10 6.18 20.53
CA SER A 163 10.80 7.06 21.47
C SER A 163 10.14 7.06 22.86
N VAL A 164 8.82 6.89 22.94
CA VAL A 164 8.07 6.85 24.20
C VAL A 164 8.17 5.49 24.88
N THR A 165 8.14 4.40 24.11
CA THR A 165 8.16 3.03 24.65
C THR A 165 9.55 2.50 24.93
N GLY A 166 10.59 3.15 24.37
CA GLY A 166 11.97 2.64 24.43
C GLY A 166 12.17 1.33 23.65
N THR A 167 11.21 0.95 22.83
CA THR A 167 11.25 -0.28 22.04
C THR A 167 12.19 -0.10 20.85
N SER A 168 13.24 -0.91 20.74
CA SER A 168 14.09 -0.95 19.56
C SER A 168 13.32 -1.59 18.41
N LEU A 169 13.32 -0.90 17.26
CA LEU A 169 12.69 -1.42 16.04
C LEU A 169 13.53 -2.55 15.48
N ASN A 170 12.96 -3.75 15.41
CA ASN A 170 13.53 -4.83 14.64
C ASN A 170 13.00 -4.77 13.20
N PHE A 171 13.75 -4.11 12.32
CA PHE A 171 13.37 -3.94 10.92
C PHE A 171 13.38 -5.25 10.12
N GLU A 172 14.16 -6.23 10.53
CA GLU A 172 14.26 -7.53 9.86
C GLU A 172 12.95 -8.30 10.02
N THR A 173 12.45 -8.44 11.25
CA THR A 173 11.14 -9.07 11.53
C THR A 173 9.99 -8.33 10.87
N ALA A 174 10.04 -6.99 10.87
CA ALA A 174 9.02 -6.17 10.21
C ALA A 174 8.97 -6.38 8.69
N ASN A 175 10.14 -6.58 8.05
CA ASN A 175 10.20 -6.88 6.62
C ASN A 175 9.67 -8.29 6.31
N GLU A 176 9.99 -9.30 7.11
CA GLU A 176 9.44 -10.66 6.96
C GLU A 176 7.91 -10.69 7.06
N GLU A 177 7.34 -9.97 8.04
CA GLU A 177 5.89 -9.84 8.16
C GLU A 177 5.26 -9.10 6.98
N ALA A 178 5.94 -8.06 6.47
CA ALA A 178 5.50 -7.33 5.29
C ALA A 178 5.49 -8.24 4.05
N GLU A 179 6.53 -9.03 3.84
CA GLU A 179 6.61 -9.99 2.73
C GLU A 179 5.50 -11.05 2.81
N ARG A 180 5.19 -11.56 4.00
CA ARG A 180 4.08 -12.49 4.20
C ARG A 180 2.74 -11.85 3.85
N ALA A 181 2.48 -10.64 4.31
CA ALA A 181 1.24 -9.92 4.01
C ALA A 181 1.09 -9.67 2.49
N LEU A 182 2.19 -9.33 1.80
CA LEU A 182 2.20 -9.14 0.35
C LEU A 182 1.99 -10.47 -0.40
N ALA A 183 2.58 -11.57 0.09
CA ALA A 183 2.39 -12.90 -0.50
C ALA A 183 0.94 -13.39 -0.35
N GLU A 184 0.32 -13.21 0.81
CA GLU A 184 -1.10 -13.52 1.04
C GLU A 184 -2.00 -12.69 0.12
N ALA A 185 -1.75 -11.38 0.03
CA ALA A 185 -2.49 -10.50 -0.87
C ALA A 185 -2.33 -10.92 -2.34
N ALA A 186 -1.13 -11.35 -2.74
CA ALA A 186 -0.86 -11.83 -4.10
C ALA A 186 -1.63 -13.12 -4.41
N ALA A 187 -1.68 -14.08 -3.48
CA ALA A 187 -2.42 -15.34 -3.65
C ALA A 187 -3.92 -15.09 -3.78
N VAL A 188 -4.49 -14.23 -2.95
CA VAL A 188 -5.91 -13.84 -3.04
C VAL A 188 -6.20 -13.07 -4.34
N ALA A 189 -5.30 -12.15 -4.75
CA ALA A 189 -5.46 -11.44 -6.00
C ALA A 189 -5.47 -12.40 -7.20
N GLU A 190 -4.58 -13.39 -7.21
CA GLU A 190 -4.52 -14.40 -8.27
C GLU A 190 -5.80 -15.23 -8.36
N SER A 191 -6.34 -15.70 -7.21
CA SER A 191 -7.62 -16.40 -7.17
C SER A 191 -8.75 -15.54 -7.74
N ARG A 192 -8.86 -14.28 -7.29
CA ARG A 192 -9.89 -13.35 -7.78
C ARG A 192 -9.74 -13.04 -9.28
N MET A 193 -8.52 -13.04 -9.79
CA MET A 193 -8.27 -12.84 -11.23
C MET A 193 -8.76 -14.03 -12.04
N LYS A 194 -8.45 -15.27 -11.63
CA LYS A 194 -8.94 -16.49 -12.31
C LYS A 194 -10.47 -16.54 -12.37
N ASP A 195 -11.14 -16.13 -11.30
CA ASP A 195 -12.61 -16.12 -11.23
C ASP A 195 -13.25 -15.05 -12.13
N LYS A 196 -12.56 -13.94 -12.37
CA LYS A 196 -13.13 -12.75 -13.04
C LYS A 196 -12.76 -12.63 -14.51
N PHE A 197 -11.70 -13.27 -14.95
CA PHE A 197 -11.17 -13.11 -16.31
C PHE A 197 -11.21 -14.44 -17.04
N PRO A 198 -11.91 -14.53 -18.19
CA PRO A 198 -11.94 -15.74 -18.99
C PRO A 198 -10.56 -16.07 -19.54
N ASP A 199 -10.27 -17.36 -19.69
CA ASP A 199 -9.04 -17.83 -20.30
C ASP A 199 -8.92 -17.31 -21.74
N ILE A 200 -7.69 -16.91 -22.11
CA ILE A 200 -7.40 -16.55 -23.50
C ILE A 200 -7.49 -17.83 -24.34
N PRO A 201 -8.26 -17.87 -25.44
CA PRO A 201 -8.32 -19.03 -26.31
C PRO A 201 -6.91 -19.47 -26.71
N GLN A 202 -6.48 -20.65 -26.27
CA GLN A 202 -5.10 -21.15 -26.51
C GLN A 202 -4.90 -21.68 -27.93
N SER A 203 -5.92 -21.75 -28.76
CA SER A 203 -5.80 -22.28 -30.12
C SER A 203 -6.00 -21.19 -31.16
N ILE A 204 -4.92 -20.51 -31.51
CA ILE A 204 -4.68 -20.13 -32.89
C ILE A 204 -4.05 -21.39 -33.47
N PRO A 205 -4.77 -22.23 -34.27
CA PRO A 205 -4.15 -23.38 -34.89
C PRO A 205 -3.01 -22.87 -35.80
N ASP A 206 -1.81 -23.40 -35.56
CA ASP A 206 -0.67 -23.12 -36.40
C ASP A 206 -1.10 -23.44 -37.84
N SER A 207 -0.90 -22.48 -38.74
CA SER A 207 -1.22 -22.59 -40.18
C SER A 207 -0.53 -23.76 -40.88
N ASN A 208 0.33 -24.50 -40.19
CA ASN A 208 1.05 -25.65 -40.73
C ASN A 208 0.29 -27.00 -40.56
N GLU A 209 -0.75 -27.07 -39.73
CA GLU A 209 -1.52 -28.31 -39.59
C GLU A 209 -2.65 -28.48 -40.62
N MET A 210 -3.00 -27.41 -41.34
CA MET A 210 -4.08 -27.47 -42.35
C MET A 210 -3.58 -27.82 -43.80
N GLU A 211 -2.28 -27.95 -44.05
CA GLU A 211 -1.75 -28.27 -45.37
C GLU A 211 -1.47 -29.77 -45.57
N MET A 212 -1.73 -30.60 -44.56
CA MET A 212 -1.53 -32.06 -44.60
C MET A 212 -2.80 -32.90 -44.37
N ALA A 213 -3.98 -32.34 -44.61
CA ALA A 213 -5.24 -33.10 -44.53
C ALA A 213 -6.00 -33.00 -45.91
#